data_3cfd5d2258f45a34bb58bd612ef12c29
#
_entry.id   3cfd5d2258f45a34bb58bd612ef12c29
#
_cell.length_a   1.000
_cell.length_b   1.000
_cell.length_c   1.000
_cell.angle_alpha   90.00
_cell.angle_beta   90.00
_cell.angle_gamma   90.00
#
_symmetry.space_group_name_H-M   'P 1'
#
loop_
_entity.id
_entity.type
_entity.pdbx_description
1 polymer ?
#
loop_
_entity_poly.entity_id
_entity_poly.type
_entity_poly.pdbx_seq_one_letter_code
_entity_poly.pdbx_strand_id
1 'polypeptide(L)'
;MNKRNENLTELQYYVTRESGTERPFTGPHLNEKSDGTFTCICCNTPLFASTHKYDSGSGWPSFYDTEYKMNISEHRDNSHFMIRTEVKCANCDAHLGHLFNDGPKQTGMRYCINSASLKFIKYEDLDKEGLGDYKKLFDEKK
;
A
#
# COMPACT_ATOMS: atom_id res chain seq x y z
N MET A 1 2.41 -5.64 -24.15
CA MET A 1 1.97 -4.84 -23.00
C MET A 1 1.25 -5.71 -21.99
N ASN A 2 1.54 -5.52 -20.73
CA ASN A 2 0.92 -6.30 -19.66
C ASN A 2 -0.55 -5.88 -19.51
N LYS A 3 -1.46 -6.86 -19.53
CA LYS A 3 -2.91 -6.59 -19.35
C LYS A 3 -3.22 -5.81 -18.08
N ARG A 4 -2.38 -5.95 -17.05
CA ARG A 4 -2.56 -5.24 -15.78
C ARG A 4 -2.56 -3.73 -15.92
N ASN A 5 -1.90 -3.20 -16.96
CA ASN A 5 -1.81 -1.76 -17.18
C ASN A 5 -3.00 -1.19 -17.94
N GLU A 6 -3.77 -2.02 -18.62
CA GLU A 6 -4.89 -1.56 -19.46
C GLU A 6 -6.04 -0.98 -18.64
N ASN A 7 -6.20 -1.42 -17.39
CA ASN A 7 -7.30 -1.00 -16.54
C ASN A 7 -6.93 0.11 -15.57
N LEU A 8 -5.71 0.65 -15.69
CA LEU A 8 -5.26 1.70 -14.79
C LEU A 8 -5.70 3.07 -15.30
N THR A 9 -6.04 3.96 -14.37
CA THR A 9 -6.22 5.37 -14.70
C THR A 9 -4.84 5.98 -14.99
N GLU A 10 -4.83 7.19 -15.58
CA GLU A 10 -3.58 7.90 -15.83
C GLU A 10 -2.77 8.09 -14.55
N LEU A 11 -3.43 8.46 -13.46
CA LEU A 11 -2.76 8.66 -12.17
C LEU A 11 -2.20 7.35 -11.64
N GLN A 12 -2.98 6.27 -11.71
CA GLN A 12 -2.51 4.96 -11.26
C GLN A 12 -1.29 4.51 -12.06
N TYR A 13 -1.30 4.69 -13.36
CA TYR A 13 -0.17 4.35 -14.21
C TYR A 13 1.07 5.21 -13.87
N TYR A 14 0.86 6.52 -13.73
CA TYR A 14 1.95 7.44 -13.39
C TYR A 14 2.63 7.04 -12.07
N VAL A 15 1.83 6.73 -11.05
CA VAL A 15 2.36 6.36 -9.73
C VAL A 15 3.07 5.00 -9.79
N THR A 16 2.40 3.98 -10.35
CA THR A 16 2.90 2.60 -10.26
C THR A 16 3.99 2.27 -11.26
N ARG A 17 3.95 2.84 -12.45
CA ARG A 17 4.88 2.49 -13.55
C ARG A 17 5.90 3.56 -13.86
N GLU A 18 5.63 4.80 -13.47
CA GLU A 18 6.56 5.91 -13.70
C GLU A 18 7.13 6.46 -12.39
N SER A 19 6.92 5.76 -11.29
CA SER A 19 7.43 6.13 -9.95
C SER A 19 6.96 7.51 -9.51
N GLY A 20 5.74 7.88 -9.90
CA GLY A 20 5.16 9.16 -9.52
C GLY A 20 4.63 9.16 -8.10
N THR A 21 4.20 10.33 -7.65
CA THR A 21 3.60 10.52 -6.33
C THR A 21 2.29 11.28 -6.50
N GLU A 22 1.21 10.77 -5.92
CA GLU A 22 -0.07 11.49 -5.92
C GLU A 22 0.03 12.71 -5.02
N ARG A 23 -0.86 13.67 -5.22
CA ARG A 23 -0.91 14.87 -4.37
C ARG A 23 -1.39 14.48 -2.97
N PRO A 24 -0.83 15.07 -1.90
CA PRO A 24 -1.26 14.74 -0.54
C PRO A 24 -2.73 15.12 -0.33
N PHE A 25 -3.41 14.36 0.50
CA PHE A 25 -4.82 14.56 0.87
C PHE A 25 -5.82 14.38 -0.28
N THR A 26 -5.40 13.77 -1.40
CA THR A 26 -6.31 13.55 -2.55
C THR A 26 -6.70 12.11 -2.75
N GLY A 27 -6.02 11.14 -2.13
CA GLY A 27 -6.24 9.73 -2.38
C GLY A 27 -7.50 9.19 -1.71
N PRO A 28 -8.25 8.31 -2.38
CA PRO A 28 -9.51 7.78 -1.84
C PRO A 28 -9.33 6.88 -0.61
N HIS A 29 -8.14 6.32 -0.40
CA HIS A 29 -7.90 5.42 0.73
C HIS A 29 -7.33 6.11 1.97
N LEU A 30 -7.09 7.41 1.89
CA LEU A 30 -6.48 8.15 3.01
C LEU A 30 -7.28 7.98 4.30
N ASN A 31 -8.58 8.16 4.21
CA ASN A 31 -9.47 8.12 5.36
C ASN A 31 -10.21 6.79 5.53
N GLU A 32 -9.79 5.75 4.81
CA GLU A 32 -10.42 4.44 4.91
C GLU A 32 -10.10 3.80 6.26
N LYS A 33 -11.13 3.49 7.04
CA LYS A 33 -10.99 2.95 8.40
C LYS A 33 -11.69 1.60 8.60
N SER A 34 -12.36 1.10 7.56
CA SER A 34 -13.02 -0.21 7.62
C SER A 34 -12.00 -1.32 7.67
N ASP A 35 -12.39 -2.47 8.21
CA ASP A 35 -11.55 -3.66 8.18
C ASP A 35 -11.42 -4.18 6.75
N GLY A 36 -10.21 -4.49 6.35
CA GLY A 36 -9.97 -5.02 5.00
C GLY A 36 -8.50 -5.07 4.67
N THR A 37 -8.23 -5.46 3.43
CA THR A 37 -6.88 -5.63 2.93
C THR A 37 -6.65 -4.70 1.74
N PHE A 38 -5.48 -4.06 1.73
CA PHE A 38 -5.04 -3.22 0.62
C PHE A 38 -4.15 -4.06 -0.29
N THR A 39 -4.56 -4.19 -1.55
CA THR A 39 -3.81 -4.97 -2.53
C THR A 39 -3.18 -4.06 -3.58
N CYS A 40 -2.23 -4.60 -4.34
CA CYS A 40 -1.61 -3.87 -5.44
C CYS A 40 -2.65 -3.64 -6.53
N ILE A 41 -2.80 -2.38 -6.97
CA ILE A 41 -3.79 -2.05 -8.01
C ILE A 41 -3.45 -2.73 -9.35
N CYS A 42 -2.17 -3.06 -9.56
CA CYS A 42 -1.72 -3.66 -10.81
C CYS A 42 -1.92 -5.18 -10.86
N CYS A 43 -1.66 -5.89 -9.76
CA CYS A 43 -1.64 -7.35 -9.78
C CYS A 43 -2.46 -8.01 -8.67
N ASN A 44 -3.13 -7.21 -7.84
CA ASN A 44 -4.00 -7.67 -6.77
C ASN A 44 -3.29 -8.44 -5.64
N THR A 45 -1.96 -8.37 -5.56
CA THR A 45 -1.21 -8.99 -4.47
C THR A 45 -1.50 -8.27 -3.15
N PRO A 46 -1.82 -8.99 -2.05
CA PRO A 46 -2.04 -8.33 -0.75
C PRO A 46 -0.76 -7.65 -0.26
N LEU A 47 -0.87 -6.42 0.19
CA LEU A 47 0.29 -5.61 0.61
C LEU A 47 0.20 -5.13 2.05
N PHE A 48 -0.97 -4.66 2.48
CA PHE A 48 -1.17 -4.12 3.82
C PHE A 48 -2.56 -4.46 4.34
N ALA A 49 -2.65 -4.68 5.63
CA ALA A 49 -3.94 -4.87 6.30
C ALA A 49 -4.33 -3.58 7.03
N SER A 50 -5.63 -3.32 7.11
CA SER A 50 -6.14 -2.14 7.82
C SER A 50 -5.76 -2.12 9.29
N THR A 51 -5.42 -3.28 9.86
CA THR A 51 -4.99 -3.40 11.26
C THR A 51 -3.75 -2.55 11.57
N HIS A 52 -2.93 -2.26 10.57
CA HIS A 52 -1.69 -1.50 10.73
C HIS A 52 -1.79 -0.08 10.18
N LYS A 53 -2.96 0.30 9.67
CA LYS A 53 -3.16 1.64 9.12
C LYS A 53 -3.39 2.66 10.24
N TYR A 54 -2.78 3.83 10.11
CA TYR A 54 -2.97 4.90 11.08
C TYR A 54 -2.91 6.25 10.38
N ASP A 55 -3.40 7.29 11.07
CA ASP A 55 -3.38 8.65 10.55
C ASP A 55 -2.04 9.31 10.93
N SER A 56 -1.15 9.44 9.95
CA SER A 56 0.16 10.05 10.17
C SER A 56 0.16 11.56 9.98
N GLY A 57 -0.94 12.12 9.43
CA GLY A 57 -1.00 13.54 9.11
C GLY A 57 -0.23 13.92 7.84
N SER A 58 0.38 12.93 7.16
CA SER A 58 1.23 13.21 6.00
C SER A 58 0.45 13.50 4.71
N GLY A 59 -0.81 13.11 4.66
CA GLY A 59 -1.62 13.27 3.44
C GLY A 59 -1.63 12.04 2.54
N TRP A 60 -0.98 10.96 2.94
CA TRP A 60 -0.98 9.67 2.23
C TRP A 60 -1.33 8.54 3.18
N PRO A 61 -1.95 7.45 2.69
CA PRO A 61 -2.18 6.27 3.53
C PRO A 61 -0.89 5.82 4.20
N SER A 62 -0.95 5.57 5.50
CA SER A 62 0.24 5.22 6.27
C SER A 62 0.00 3.96 7.07
N PHE A 63 1.01 3.11 7.12
CA PHE A 63 0.97 1.83 7.84
C PHE A 63 2.25 1.71 8.67
N TYR A 64 2.13 1.22 9.90
CA TYR A 64 3.33 1.08 10.73
C TYR A 64 3.96 -0.32 10.63
N ASP A 65 3.29 -1.24 9.93
CA ASP A 65 3.79 -2.61 9.73
C ASP A 65 3.02 -3.26 8.59
N THR A 66 3.39 -4.49 8.22
CA THR A 66 2.60 -5.32 7.31
C THR A 66 2.81 -6.79 7.64
N GLU A 67 1.73 -7.57 7.52
CA GLU A 67 1.77 -9.01 7.63
C GLU A 67 2.27 -9.67 6.34
N TYR A 68 2.34 -8.90 5.25
CA TYR A 68 2.70 -9.40 3.92
C TYR A 68 4.10 -8.98 3.50
N LYS A 69 5.07 -9.07 4.41
CA LYS A 69 6.43 -8.58 4.16
C LYS A 69 7.07 -9.20 2.92
N MET A 70 6.75 -10.45 2.61
CA MET A 70 7.29 -11.12 1.42
C MET A 70 6.76 -10.55 0.12
N ASN A 71 5.65 -9.80 0.19
CA ASN A 71 5.03 -9.18 -0.98
C ASN A 71 5.53 -7.75 -1.21
N ILE A 72 6.40 -7.27 -0.32
CA ILE A 72 6.96 -5.91 -0.38
C ILE A 72 8.45 -6.01 -0.65
N SER A 73 8.95 -5.21 -1.59
CA SER A 73 10.40 -5.08 -1.82
C SER A 73 10.83 -3.66 -1.49
N GLU A 74 12.04 -3.52 -0.96
CA GLU A 74 12.61 -2.24 -0.57
C GLU A 74 13.83 -1.94 -1.42
N HIS A 75 13.91 -0.70 -1.90
CA HIS A 75 14.98 -0.27 -2.78
C HIS A 75 15.49 1.09 -2.35
N ARG A 76 16.80 1.31 -2.49
CA ARG A 76 17.38 2.61 -2.21
C ARG A 76 16.97 3.61 -3.29
N ASP A 77 16.45 4.75 -2.88
CA ASP A 77 16.02 5.83 -3.77
C ASP A 77 16.86 7.08 -3.48
N ASN A 78 17.69 7.48 -4.42
CA ASN A 78 18.54 8.66 -4.30
C ASN A 78 17.99 9.88 -5.05
N SER A 79 16.76 9.80 -5.55
CA SER A 79 16.17 10.91 -6.29
C SER A 79 15.94 12.14 -5.40
N HIS A 80 15.79 13.31 -6.03
CA HIS A 80 15.50 14.57 -5.35
C HIS A 80 16.56 14.96 -4.30
N PHE A 81 17.80 14.53 -4.50
CA PHE A 81 18.93 14.81 -3.59
C PHE A 81 18.71 14.27 -2.18
N MET A 82 17.85 13.25 -2.04
CA MET A 82 17.58 12.60 -0.75
C MET A 82 17.90 11.12 -0.84
N ILE A 83 18.20 10.53 0.31
CA ILE A 83 18.36 9.09 0.40
C ILE A 83 17.13 8.56 1.13
N ARG A 84 16.30 7.80 0.42
CA ARG A 84 15.08 7.25 0.95
C ARG A 84 14.98 5.76 0.62
N THR A 85 14.07 5.06 1.27
CA THR A 85 13.78 3.67 0.95
C THR A 85 12.47 3.62 0.17
N GLU A 86 12.56 3.24 -1.10
CA GLU A 86 11.40 3.05 -1.95
C GLU A 86 10.76 1.70 -1.66
N VAL A 87 9.41 1.67 -1.64
CA VAL A 87 8.64 0.45 -1.42
C VAL A 87 7.94 0.08 -2.72
N LYS A 88 8.11 -1.16 -3.16
CA LYS A 88 7.50 -1.69 -4.38
C LYS A 88 6.79 -2.99 -4.11
N CYS A 89 5.84 -3.34 -4.98
CA CYS A 89 5.22 -4.65 -4.98
C CYS A 89 6.25 -5.69 -5.44
N ALA A 90 6.53 -6.68 -4.61
CA ALA A 90 7.52 -7.71 -4.97
C ALA A 90 7.08 -8.58 -6.15
N ASN A 91 5.77 -8.65 -6.40
CA ASN A 91 5.23 -9.49 -7.47
C ASN A 91 5.29 -8.83 -8.85
N CYS A 92 4.99 -7.53 -8.96
CA CYS A 92 4.90 -6.87 -10.28
C CYS A 92 5.75 -5.60 -10.38
N ASP A 93 6.51 -5.29 -9.34
CA ASP A 93 7.44 -4.15 -9.30
C ASP A 93 6.76 -2.78 -9.36
N ALA A 94 5.46 -2.71 -9.08
CA ALA A 94 4.76 -1.43 -9.03
C ALA A 94 5.32 -0.56 -7.91
N HIS A 95 5.56 0.73 -8.21
CA HIS A 95 5.97 1.70 -7.18
C HIS A 95 4.79 1.94 -6.24
N LEU A 96 5.01 1.80 -4.94
CA LEU A 96 3.96 1.99 -3.93
C LEU A 96 4.16 3.28 -3.15
N GLY A 97 5.36 3.55 -2.72
CA GLY A 97 5.67 4.71 -1.90
C GLY A 97 7.06 4.59 -1.29
N HIS A 98 7.19 5.06 -0.05
CA HIS A 98 8.47 5.07 0.66
C HIS A 98 8.30 4.63 2.11
N LEU A 99 9.39 4.11 2.67
CA LEU A 99 9.45 3.70 4.07
C LEU A 99 10.31 4.70 4.84
N PHE A 100 9.77 5.20 5.95
CA PHE A 100 10.45 6.13 6.85
C PHE A 100 10.58 5.52 8.23
N ASN A 101 11.49 6.06 9.05
CA ASN A 101 11.72 5.58 10.42
C ASN A 101 11.14 6.51 11.48
N ASP A 102 10.17 7.33 11.12
CA ASP A 102 9.51 8.26 12.02
C ASP A 102 8.07 7.85 12.34
N GLY A 103 7.84 6.55 12.41
CA GLY A 103 6.52 5.99 12.68
C GLY A 103 6.20 5.88 14.16
N PRO A 104 5.01 5.33 14.49
CA PRO A 104 4.59 5.19 15.88
C PRO A 104 5.42 4.15 16.62
N LYS A 105 5.32 4.15 17.94
CA LYS A 105 6.17 3.32 18.80
C LYS A 105 6.03 1.81 18.57
N GLN A 106 4.94 1.35 17.98
CA GLN A 106 4.75 -0.08 17.72
C GLN A 106 5.89 -0.70 16.92
N THR A 107 6.41 0.02 15.94
CA THR A 107 7.54 -0.45 15.12
C THR A 107 8.58 0.65 14.88
N GLY A 108 8.21 1.91 15.08
CA GLY A 108 9.05 3.03 14.68
C GLY A 108 9.06 3.27 13.18
N MET A 109 8.32 2.49 12.40
CA MET A 109 8.32 2.56 10.93
C MET A 109 7.06 3.20 10.39
N ARG A 110 7.19 3.90 9.26
CA ARG A 110 6.05 4.48 8.56
C ARG A 110 6.17 4.16 7.06
N TYR A 111 5.32 3.25 6.62
CA TYR A 111 5.12 2.99 5.18
C TYR A 111 4.15 4.05 4.67
N CYS A 112 4.65 4.97 3.87
CA CYS A 112 3.85 6.06 3.29
C CYS A 112 3.53 5.66 1.85
N ILE A 113 2.26 5.30 1.59
CA ILE A 113 1.88 4.61 0.37
C ILE A 113 0.85 5.44 -0.40
N ASN A 114 1.00 5.51 -1.73
CA ASN A 114 0.04 6.20 -2.58
C ASN A 114 -1.27 5.43 -2.66
N SER A 115 -2.40 6.12 -2.49
CA SER A 115 -3.72 5.49 -2.70
C SER A 115 -3.85 4.94 -4.11
N ALA A 116 -3.25 5.62 -5.10
CA ALA A 116 -3.32 5.20 -6.49
C ALA A 116 -2.65 3.86 -6.76
N SER A 117 -1.77 3.41 -5.84
CA SER A 117 -1.11 2.10 -5.95
C SER A 117 -1.94 0.97 -5.35
N LEU A 118 -3.02 1.29 -4.65
CA LEU A 118 -3.76 0.34 -3.83
C LEU A 118 -5.19 0.16 -4.28
N LYS A 119 -5.69 -1.06 -4.07
CA LYS A 119 -7.11 -1.39 -4.16
C LYS A 119 -7.51 -1.86 -2.76
N PHE A 120 -8.61 -1.33 -2.21
CA PHE A 120 -9.09 -1.75 -0.91
C PHE A 120 -10.17 -2.81 -1.06
N ILE A 121 -10.01 -3.93 -0.35
CA ILE A 121 -10.98 -5.02 -0.33
C ILE A 121 -11.51 -5.15 1.08
N LYS A 122 -12.79 -4.87 1.26
CA LYS A 122 -13.42 -4.95 2.58
C LYS A 122 -13.38 -6.37 3.11
N TYR A 123 -13.34 -6.50 4.44
CA TYR A 123 -13.34 -7.80 5.11
C TYR A 123 -14.40 -8.74 4.55
N GLU A 124 -15.64 -8.24 4.37
CA GLU A 124 -16.76 -9.05 3.87
C GLU A 124 -16.52 -9.58 2.45
N ASP A 125 -15.68 -8.90 1.68
CA ASP A 125 -15.42 -9.24 0.29
C ASP A 125 -14.17 -10.08 0.07
N LEU A 126 -13.42 -10.38 1.14
CA LEU A 126 -12.17 -11.13 1.00
C LEU A 126 -12.37 -12.51 0.37
N ASP A 127 -13.44 -13.21 0.72
CA ASP A 127 -13.74 -14.51 0.14
C ASP A 127 -13.96 -14.42 -1.37
N LYS A 128 -14.66 -13.39 -1.83
CA LYS A 128 -14.96 -13.19 -3.25
C LYS A 128 -13.71 -12.96 -4.07
N GLU A 129 -12.70 -12.34 -3.47
CA GLU A 129 -11.46 -12.01 -4.16
C GLU A 129 -10.40 -13.10 -4.00
N GLY A 130 -10.75 -14.25 -3.42
CA GLY A 130 -9.81 -15.33 -3.21
C GLY A 130 -8.86 -15.09 -2.04
N LEU A 131 -9.18 -14.17 -1.15
CA LEU A 131 -8.35 -13.78 -0.03
C LEU A 131 -8.95 -14.12 1.32
N GLY A 132 -9.87 -15.10 1.35
CA GLY A 132 -10.58 -15.48 2.57
C GLY A 132 -9.66 -15.90 3.71
N ASP A 133 -8.50 -16.49 3.40
CA ASP A 133 -7.53 -16.92 4.42
C ASP A 133 -7.02 -15.74 5.25
N TYR A 134 -7.06 -14.53 4.70
CA TYR A 134 -6.57 -13.34 5.41
C TYR A 134 -7.56 -12.77 6.41
N LYS A 135 -8.77 -13.32 6.47
CA LYS A 135 -9.75 -12.93 7.49
C LYS A 135 -9.23 -13.20 8.90
N LYS A 136 -8.33 -14.15 9.05
CA LYS A 136 -7.74 -14.51 10.34
C LYS A 136 -7.06 -13.31 11.01
N LEU A 137 -6.50 -12.40 10.22
CA LEU A 137 -5.83 -11.22 10.75
C LEU A 137 -6.78 -10.34 11.56
N PHE A 138 -8.05 -10.35 11.20
CA PHE A 138 -9.08 -9.55 11.86
C PHE A 138 -9.76 -10.33 12.97
N ASP A 139 -9.98 -11.62 12.75
CA ASP A 139 -10.68 -12.48 13.72
C ASP A 139 -9.88 -12.67 15.01
N GLU A 140 -8.56 -12.75 14.90
CA GLU A 140 -7.68 -12.92 16.06
C GLU A 140 -7.65 -11.70 16.97
N LYS A 141 -8.12 -10.56 16.51
CA LYS A 141 -8.20 -9.35 17.32
C LYS A 141 -9.38 -9.32 18.27
N LYS A 142 -10.34 -10.17 18.04
CA LYS A 142 -11.58 -10.23 18.87
C LYS A 142 -11.37 -11.16 20.10
#